data_86a24ddafc9c01a667ee3421f2083a86
#
_entry.id   86a24ddafc9c01a667ee3421f2083a86
#
_cell.length_a   1.000
_cell.length_b   1.000
_cell.length_c   1.000
_cell.angle_alpha   90.00
_cell.angle_beta   90.00
_cell.angle_gamma   90.00
#
_symmetry.space_group_name_H-M   'P 1'
#
loop_
_entity.id
_entity.type
_entity.pdbx_description
1 polymer ?
#
loop_
_entity_poly.entity_id
_entity_poly.type
_entity_poly.pdbx_seq_one_letter_code
_entity_poly.pdbx_strand_id
1 'polypeptide(L)'
;LWFFLFCMRRRPLISTLFPYTTLFRSGDAAVFAYHQGGFGFHCFHNSCAGYHWHEFRQKVDPAAYSSSPYAVTPAVPTAKVSTAENSPLLGKAKARMLDFAEIPNVDRSKIVVIRSRLSSLDAKIGGFNAGEMSIWSGGNASGKSTLVSQIGLAAVSQGYKVALFSGEMTASRIREWILLQAAGPDYVMPDPLNPNHFCLKPSIEAKLDAMLTGKFAIYDNDFGTDWEIVISTIYDWVQQNGASVAIVDNLMALDIQLGNVDKYEMQSRIAKRLSTMAKTLKIHVHFICHPRKTEAFLRKGDISGTADLTNAADNVFMVHRVNADFMMRYRSVYPKLEIQPDVGNVVEIMKNRDLGVVDEMIKLYFDRRSRTMSDVKGLPPQHAWSEKIEQMLMEGFTRVNQGELPMEWR
;
A
#
# COMPACT_ATOMS: atom_id res chain seq x y z
N LEU A 1 41.70 35.39 -8.38
CA LEU A 1 40.79 36.03 -7.41
C LEU A 1 40.06 37.22 -8.08
N TRP A 2 40.74 38.09 -8.78
CA TRP A 2 40.18 39.26 -9.48
C TRP A 2 39.17 38.86 -10.57
N PHE A 3 39.44 37.82 -11.31
CA PHE A 3 38.57 37.31 -12.38
C PHE A 3 37.30 36.68 -11.79
N PHE A 4 37.38 36.06 -10.60
CA PHE A 4 36.25 35.47 -9.88
C PHE A 4 35.30 36.54 -9.31
N LEU A 5 35.83 37.62 -8.77
CA LEU A 5 35.07 38.78 -8.29
C LEU A 5 34.37 39.54 -9.43
N PHE A 6 34.96 39.56 -10.64
CA PHE A 6 34.36 40.22 -11.80
C PHE A 6 33.17 39.43 -12.37
N CYS A 7 33.21 38.08 -12.30
CA CYS A 7 32.08 37.24 -12.71
C CYS A 7 30.89 37.33 -11.73
N MET A 8 31.12 37.59 -10.44
CA MET A 8 30.03 37.76 -9.46
C MET A 8 29.22 39.06 -9.65
N ARG A 9 29.70 40.06 -10.44
CA ARG A 9 28.99 41.33 -10.73
C ARG A 9 28.02 41.25 -11.91
N ARG A 10 27.99 40.19 -12.71
CA ARG A 10 26.98 40.02 -13.76
C ARG A 10 25.71 39.46 -13.15
N ARG A 11 24.58 40.16 -13.37
CA ARG A 11 23.25 39.78 -12.87
C ARG A 11 22.97 38.31 -13.17
N PRO A 12 22.60 37.49 -12.18
CA PRO A 12 22.21 36.08 -12.40
C PRO A 12 20.95 36.05 -13.25
N LEU A 13 20.87 35.13 -14.20
CA LEU A 13 19.63 34.74 -14.85
C LEU A 13 18.78 34.03 -13.78
N ILE A 14 17.73 34.70 -13.31
CA ILE A 14 16.80 34.17 -12.32
C ILE A 14 15.97 33.08 -13.02
N SER A 15 16.23 31.84 -12.71
CA SER A 15 15.33 30.75 -13.04
C SER A 15 14.36 30.56 -11.87
N THR A 16 13.10 30.87 -12.09
CA THR A 16 12.01 30.74 -11.09
C THR A 16 11.65 29.29 -10.76
N LEU A 17 12.31 28.32 -11.37
CA LEU A 17 12.01 26.89 -11.26
C LEU A 17 12.90 26.13 -10.27
N PHE A 18 14.00 26.74 -9.79
CA PHE A 18 14.95 26.06 -8.91
C PHE A 18 15.20 26.89 -7.64
N PRO A 19 15.42 26.25 -6.47
CA PRO A 19 15.67 26.93 -5.21
C PRO A 19 17.06 27.60 -5.12
N TYR A 20 17.82 27.63 -6.22
CA TYR A 20 19.16 28.21 -6.29
C TYR A 20 19.42 28.84 -7.66
N THR A 21 20.37 29.77 -7.70
CA THR A 21 20.91 30.37 -8.91
C THR A 21 22.35 29.87 -9.14
N THR A 22 22.63 29.34 -10.32
CA THR A 22 24.01 28.96 -10.68
C THR A 22 24.81 30.21 -10.93
N LEU A 23 25.82 30.49 -10.11
CA LEU A 23 26.72 31.64 -10.25
C LEU A 23 27.84 31.36 -11.25
N PHE A 24 28.30 30.16 -11.32
CA PHE A 24 29.36 29.71 -12.23
C PHE A 24 29.14 28.24 -12.59
N ARG A 25 29.37 27.91 -13.85
CA ARG A 25 29.38 26.54 -14.35
C ARG A 25 30.47 26.38 -15.42
N SER A 26 31.32 25.37 -15.23
CA SER A 26 32.21 24.84 -16.27
C SER A 26 31.75 23.41 -16.61
N GLY A 27 32.42 22.77 -17.57
CA GLY A 27 32.19 21.34 -17.85
C GLY A 27 32.42 20.43 -16.63
N ASP A 28 33.26 20.90 -15.68
CA ASP A 28 33.79 20.07 -14.60
C ASP A 28 33.25 20.43 -13.21
N ALA A 29 32.72 21.65 -13.00
CA ALA A 29 32.21 22.09 -11.69
C ALA A 29 31.19 23.22 -11.78
N ALA A 30 30.37 23.39 -10.73
CA ALA A 30 29.41 24.48 -10.61
C ALA A 30 29.38 25.07 -9.20
N VAL A 31 29.15 26.40 -9.10
CA VAL A 31 28.89 27.13 -7.86
C VAL A 31 27.48 27.67 -7.89
N PHE A 32 26.74 27.50 -6.81
CA PHE A 32 25.35 27.90 -6.67
C PHE A 32 25.17 28.88 -5.52
N ALA A 33 24.23 29.82 -5.65
CA ALA A 33 23.67 30.55 -4.53
C ALA A 33 22.24 30.11 -4.28
N TYR A 34 21.93 29.80 -3.03
CA TYR A 34 20.58 29.41 -2.62
C TYR A 34 19.74 30.66 -2.32
N HIS A 35 18.45 30.65 -2.68
CA HIS A 35 17.54 31.75 -2.45
C HIS A 35 17.31 32.07 -0.97
N GLN A 36 17.51 31.07 -0.12
CA GLN A 36 17.40 31.21 1.34
C GLN A 36 18.71 31.62 2.02
N GLY A 37 19.74 31.97 1.23
CA GLY A 37 21.08 32.29 1.68
C GLY A 37 22.04 31.10 1.67
N GLY A 38 23.34 31.40 1.54
CA GLY A 38 24.39 30.39 1.46
C GLY A 38 24.81 30.05 0.02
N PHE A 39 25.89 29.27 -0.07
CA PHE A 39 26.49 28.85 -1.33
C PHE A 39 26.71 27.33 -1.35
N GLY A 40 26.62 26.74 -2.54
CA GLY A 40 26.96 25.35 -2.80
C GLY A 40 28.03 25.23 -3.88
N PHE A 41 28.78 24.16 -3.83
CA PHE A 41 29.74 23.75 -4.84
C PHE A 41 29.50 22.31 -5.22
N HIS A 42 29.58 21.99 -6.51
CA HIS A 42 29.52 20.65 -7.02
C HIS A 42 30.58 20.43 -8.08
N CYS A 43 31.41 19.40 -7.91
CA CYS A 43 32.34 18.91 -8.90
C CYS A 43 31.77 17.70 -9.61
N PHE A 44 31.83 17.67 -10.95
CA PHE A 44 31.26 16.58 -11.75
C PHE A 44 32.22 15.40 -11.94
N HIS A 45 33.43 15.44 -11.39
CA HIS A 45 34.35 14.32 -11.43
C HIS A 45 34.08 13.32 -10.29
N ASN A 46 34.08 12.04 -10.59
CA ASN A 46 33.86 10.98 -9.59
C ASN A 46 34.88 10.99 -8.44
N SER A 47 36.13 11.41 -8.72
CA SER A 47 37.19 11.53 -7.72
C SER A 47 36.97 12.67 -6.69
N CYS A 48 36.02 13.58 -6.96
CA CYS A 48 35.74 14.73 -6.13
C CYS A 48 34.35 14.63 -5.45
N ALA A 49 33.73 13.47 -5.39
CA ALA A 49 32.36 13.27 -4.88
C ALA A 49 32.16 13.72 -3.42
N GLY A 50 33.21 13.83 -2.62
CA GLY A 50 33.18 14.37 -1.25
C GLY A 50 33.53 15.86 -1.11
N TYR A 51 33.76 16.56 -2.23
CA TYR A 51 34.09 18.00 -2.18
C TYR A 51 32.82 18.84 -2.24
N HIS A 52 32.52 19.51 -1.14
CA HIS A 52 31.40 20.45 -0.99
C HIS A 52 31.88 21.90 -0.91
N TRP A 53 30.97 22.82 -0.60
CA TRP A 53 31.29 24.26 -0.52
C TRP A 53 32.40 24.59 0.47
N HIS A 54 32.46 23.91 1.61
CA HIS A 54 33.44 24.16 2.67
C HIS A 54 34.88 23.85 2.17
N GLU A 55 35.09 22.69 1.60
CA GLU A 55 36.38 22.23 1.08
C GLU A 55 36.84 23.09 -0.12
N PHE A 56 35.89 23.43 -0.98
CA PHE A 56 36.16 24.34 -2.11
C PHE A 56 36.62 25.72 -1.61
N ARG A 57 35.87 26.31 -0.67
CA ARG A 57 36.18 27.65 -0.14
C ARG A 57 37.52 27.67 0.59
N GLN A 58 37.83 26.65 1.39
CA GLN A 58 39.11 26.54 2.07
C GLN A 58 40.31 26.41 1.13
N LYS A 59 40.14 25.79 -0.05
CA LYS A 59 41.17 25.72 -1.07
C LYS A 59 41.38 27.06 -1.79
N VAL A 60 40.32 27.80 -2.04
CA VAL A 60 40.37 29.07 -2.79
C VAL A 60 40.78 30.24 -1.89
N ASP A 61 40.37 30.19 -0.62
CA ASP A 61 40.69 31.16 0.40
C ASP A 61 41.03 30.45 1.72
N PRO A 62 42.31 30.04 1.93
CA PRO A 62 42.69 29.33 3.15
C PRO A 62 42.42 30.06 4.46
N ALA A 63 42.28 31.37 4.39
CA ALA A 63 41.96 32.20 5.58
C ALA A 63 40.44 32.39 5.80
N ALA A 64 39.60 31.87 4.93
CA ALA A 64 38.15 32.10 4.95
C ALA A 64 37.47 31.73 6.27
N TYR A 65 38.05 30.86 7.07
CA TYR A 65 37.52 30.39 8.35
C TYR A 65 38.40 30.72 9.55
N SER A 66 39.55 31.36 9.35
CA SER A 66 40.49 31.71 10.43
C SER A 66 40.08 32.92 11.26
N SER A 67 39.11 33.71 10.78
CA SER A 67 38.59 34.92 11.47
C SER A 67 37.06 35.02 11.42
N SER A 68 36.36 33.90 11.28
CA SER A 68 34.91 33.89 11.22
C SER A 68 34.30 34.08 12.60
N PRO A 69 33.37 35.03 12.80
CA PRO A 69 32.54 35.09 13.98
C PRO A 69 31.60 33.91 14.11
N TYR A 70 31.64 32.98 13.15
CA TYR A 70 31.00 31.67 13.15
C TYR A 70 31.97 30.52 13.40
N ALA A 71 33.07 30.77 14.13
CA ALA A 71 33.78 29.67 14.81
C ALA A 71 32.80 29.07 15.83
N VAL A 72 31.93 28.20 15.36
CA VAL A 72 31.20 27.27 16.21
C VAL A 72 32.28 26.35 16.75
N THR A 73 32.88 26.70 17.89
CA THR A 73 33.33 25.67 18.79
C THR A 73 32.14 24.71 18.89
N PRO A 74 32.33 23.40 18.69
CA PRO A 74 31.32 22.45 19.10
C PRO A 74 31.28 22.55 20.65
N ALA A 75 30.59 23.55 21.17
CA ALA A 75 29.94 23.41 22.42
C ALA A 75 28.92 22.30 22.14
N VAL A 76 29.30 21.07 22.48
CA VAL A 76 28.30 20.09 22.84
C VAL A 76 27.42 20.86 23.83
N PRO A 77 26.19 21.25 23.46
CA PRO A 77 25.26 21.69 24.44
C PRO A 77 25.06 20.40 25.24
N THR A 78 25.57 20.37 26.47
CA THR A 78 24.88 19.63 27.49
C THR A 78 23.53 20.33 27.63
N ALA A 79 22.66 20.14 26.61
CA ALA A 79 21.26 20.33 26.77
C ALA A 79 20.90 19.42 27.92
N LYS A 80 20.66 20.05 29.10
CA LYS A 80 19.87 19.39 30.13
C LYS A 80 18.75 18.72 29.36
N VAL A 81 18.80 17.39 29.35
CA VAL A 81 17.71 16.57 28.89
C VAL A 81 16.50 17.09 29.61
N SER A 82 15.72 17.96 29.00
CA SER A 82 14.39 18.27 29.47
C SER A 82 13.67 16.93 29.33
N THR A 83 13.51 16.27 30.47
CA THR A 83 12.73 15.06 30.57
C THR A 83 11.43 15.33 29.83
N ALA A 84 11.14 14.52 28.82
CA ALA A 84 9.97 14.64 27.94
C ALA A 84 8.65 14.36 28.71
N GLU A 85 8.61 14.75 29.98
CA GLU A 85 7.49 14.50 30.89
C GLU A 85 6.24 15.34 30.58
N ASN A 86 6.34 16.33 29.67
CA ASN A 86 5.25 17.26 29.37
C ASN A 86 4.93 17.42 27.89
N SER A 87 5.19 16.42 27.02
CA SER A 87 4.68 16.45 25.67
C SER A 87 3.26 15.87 25.64
N PRO A 88 2.22 16.65 25.27
CA PRO A 88 0.84 16.15 25.20
C PRO A 88 0.62 15.07 24.15
N LEU A 89 1.64 14.79 23.31
CA LEU A 89 1.57 13.87 22.17
C LEU A 89 2.15 12.48 22.47
N LEU A 90 2.88 12.33 23.56
CA LEU A 90 3.46 11.06 23.98
C LEU A 90 2.88 10.74 25.36
N GLY A 91 1.88 9.86 25.40
CA GLY A 91 1.49 9.28 26.68
C GLY A 91 2.71 8.79 27.44
N LYS A 92 2.60 8.52 28.73
CA LYS A 92 3.63 8.26 29.75
C LYS A 92 4.81 7.30 29.39
N ALA A 93 5.03 6.97 28.12
CA ALA A 93 6.15 6.17 27.65
C ALA A 93 7.40 7.07 27.48
N LYS A 94 8.47 6.78 28.20
CA LYS A 94 9.77 7.43 27.98
C LYS A 94 10.31 7.05 26.62
N ALA A 95 10.26 7.99 25.64
CA ALA A 95 10.93 7.80 24.35
C ALA A 95 12.45 7.75 24.56
N ARG A 96 13.13 6.80 23.89
CA ARG A 96 14.60 6.68 23.94
C ARG A 96 15.17 6.43 22.54
N MET A 97 16.41 6.82 22.34
CA MET A 97 17.23 6.34 21.23
C MET A 97 17.86 5.01 21.62
N LEU A 98 17.97 4.10 20.66
CA LEU A 98 18.69 2.84 20.80
C LEU A 98 20.09 3.01 20.21
N ASP A 99 21.12 2.54 20.87
CA ASP A 99 22.43 2.37 20.26
C ASP A 99 22.36 1.29 19.19
N PHE A 100 23.18 1.42 18.13
CA PHE A 100 23.17 0.46 17.03
C PHE A 100 23.42 -0.98 17.47
N ALA A 101 24.26 -1.16 18.48
CA ALA A 101 24.56 -2.47 19.06
C ALA A 101 23.40 -3.06 19.89
N GLU A 102 22.45 -2.23 20.37
CA GLU A 102 21.25 -2.68 21.07
C GLU A 102 20.14 -3.17 20.11
N ILE A 103 20.25 -2.82 18.81
CA ILE A 103 19.24 -3.18 17.83
C ILE A 103 19.45 -4.64 17.40
N PRO A 104 18.49 -5.53 17.70
CA PRO A 104 18.63 -6.93 17.31
C PRO A 104 18.59 -7.09 15.79
N ASN A 105 19.30 -8.04 15.27
CA ASN A 105 19.19 -8.43 13.85
C ASN A 105 17.76 -8.87 13.54
N VAL A 106 17.31 -8.54 12.31
CA VAL A 106 16.01 -8.97 11.82
C VAL A 106 16.05 -10.48 11.58
N ASP A 107 15.31 -11.21 12.38
CA ASP A 107 15.08 -12.64 12.16
C ASP A 107 13.95 -12.82 11.14
N ARG A 108 14.34 -12.99 9.87
CA ARG A 108 13.38 -13.12 8.76
C ARG A 108 12.46 -14.35 8.88
N SER A 109 12.86 -15.36 9.65
CA SER A 109 12.04 -16.56 9.87
C SER A 109 10.82 -16.28 10.76
N LYS A 110 10.86 -15.20 11.54
CA LYS A 110 9.78 -14.78 12.45
C LYS A 110 8.87 -13.71 11.88
N ILE A 111 9.20 -13.17 10.71
CA ILE A 111 8.33 -12.19 10.05
C ILE A 111 7.11 -12.93 9.49
N VAL A 112 5.93 -12.50 9.91
CA VAL A 112 4.68 -12.96 9.30
C VAL A 112 4.59 -12.37 7.90
N VAL A 113 4.56 -13.25 6.89
CA VAL A 113 4.41 -12.89 5.48
C VAL A 113 3.15 -13.54 4.95
N ILE A 114 2.22 -12.71 4.48
CA ILE A 114 0.96 -13.16 3.92
C ILE A 114 1.11 -13.24 2.40
N ARG A 115 0.88 -14.42 1.83
CA ARG A 115 0.89 -14.63 0.38
C ARG A 115 -0.47 -14.31 -0.22
N SER A 116 -0.48 -13.62 -1.35
CA SER A 116 -1.70 -13.27 -2.08
C SER A 116 -2.40 -14.47 -2.73
N ARG A 117 -1.69 -15.58 -2.92
CA ARG A 117 -2.08 -16.72 -3.77
C ARG A 117 -2.15 -16.36 -5.26
N LEU A 118 -1.58 -15.22 -5.65
CA LEU A 118 -1.26 -14.86 -7.02
C LEU A 118 0.25 -15.03 -7.17
N SER A 119 0.66 -16.10 -7.83
CA SER A 119 2.08 -16.52 -7.87
C SER A 119 2.98 -15.47 -8.52
N SER A 120 2.47 -14.79 -9.55
CA SER A 120 3.19 -13.72 -10.25
C SER A 120 3.38 -12.48 -9.37
N LEU A 121 2.38 -12.11 -8.56
CA LEU A 121 2.49 -11.02 -7.61
C LEU A 121 3.44 -11.36 -6.46
N ASP A 122 3.23 -12.54 -5.85
CA ASP A 122 4.06 -13.00 -4.73
C ASP A 122 5.54 -13.17 -5.12
N ALA A 123 5.83 -13.58 -6.36
CA ALA A 123 7.19 -13.67 -6.86
C ALA A 123 7.88 -12.30 -6.99
N LYS A 124 7.12 -11.22 -7.26
CA LYS A 124 7.65 -9.87 -7.41
C LYS A 124 7.83 -9.15 -6.08
N ILE A 125 6.87 -9.23 -5.17
CA ILE A 125 6.87 -8.46 -3.92
C ILE A 125 7.29 -9.26 -2.68
N GLY A 126 7.50 -10.57 -2.81
CA GLY A 126 7.81 -11.44 -1.67
C GLY A 126 6.62 -11.72 -0.74
N GLY A 127 5.42 -11.20 -1.02
CA GLY A 127 4.24 -11.23 -0.17
C GLY A 127 4.05 -9.95 0.64
N PHE A 128 3.10 -9.96 1.56
CA PHE A 128 2.71 -8.83 2.41
C PHE A 128 3.26 -9.02 3.82
N ASN A 129 4.26 -8.24 4.19
CA ASN A 129 4.91 -8.36 5.49
C ASN A 129 4.07 -7.74 6.61
N ALA A 130 4.07 -8.35 7.78
CA ALA A 130 3.53 -7.73 8.98
C ALA A 130 4.31 -6.46 9.35
N GLY A 131 3.61 -5.44 9.81
CA GLY A 131 4.17 -4.11 10.09
C GLY A 131 4.16 -3.16 8.91
N GLU A 132 3.67 -3.58 7.74
CA GLU A 132 3.59 -2.78 6.52
C GLU A 132 2.16 -2.38 6.15
N MET A 133 2.05 -1.32 5.37
CA MET A 133 0.80 -0.86 4.77
C MET A 133 0.90 -0.84 3.25
N SER A 134 -0.11 -1.43 2.59
CA SER A 134 -0.29 -1.39 1.14
C SER A 134 -1.44 -0.48 0.75
N ILE A 135 -1.21 0.45 -0.16
CA ILE A 135 -2.25 1.25 -0.79
C ILE A 135 -2.64 0.62 -2.13
N TRP A 136 -3.95 0.51 -2.33
CA TRP A 136 -4.57 0.03 -3.57
C TRP A 136 -5.38 1.15 -4.20
N SER A 137 -5.02 1.54 -5.42
CA SER A 137 -5.75 2.56 -6.17
C SER A 137 -6.14 2.06 -7.56
N GLY A 138 -6.91 2.84 -8.29
CA GLY A 138 -7.39 2.50 -9.62
C GLY A 138 -8.77 3.08 -9.89
N GLY A 139 -9.16 3.13 -11.15
CA GLY A 139 -10.46 3.66 -11.58
C GLY A 139 -11.66 2.97 -10.92
N ASN A 140 -12.85 3.58 -11.04
CA ASN A 140 -14.07 2.94 -10.57
C ASN A 140 -14.29 1.61 -11.30
N ALA A 141 -14.81 0.62 -10.57
CA ALA A 141 -15.03 -0.73 -11.09
C ALA A 141 -13.77 -1.42 -11.67
N SER A 142 -12.57 -0.99 -11.26
CA SER A 142 -11.31 -1.66 -11.65
C SER A 142 -11.04 -2.97 -10.91
N GLY A 143 -11.85 -3.33 -9.90
CA GLY A 143 -11.74 -4.58 -9.16
C GLY A 143 -10.86 -4.52 -7.90
N LYS A 144 -10.56 -3.32 -7.38
CA LYS A 144 -9.77 -3.14 -6.14
C LYS A 144 -10.33 -3.93 -4.96
N SER A 145 -11.60 -3.67 -4.61
CA SER A 145 -12.29 -4.35 -3.51
C SER A 145 -12.35 -5.86 -3.69
N THR A 146 -12.60 -6.30 -4.94
CA THR A 146 -12.61 -7.71 -5.32
C THR A 146 -11.26 -8.37 -5.08
N LEU A 147 -10.18 -7.74 -5.51
CA LEU A 147 -8.83 -8.27 -5.36
C LEU A 147 -8.39 -8.28 -3.90
N VAL A 148 -8.63 -7.19 -3.17
CA VAL A 148 -8.19 -7.06 -1.77
C VAL A 148 -8.97 -8.01 -0.85
N SER A 149 -10.28 -8.18 -1.06
CA SER A 149 -11.07 -9.19 -0.32
C SER A 149 -10.59 -10.63 -0.59
N GLN A 150 -10.20 -10.94 -1.83
CA GLN A 150 -9.58 -12.22 -2.19
C GLN A 150 -8.23 -12.42 -1.49
N ILE A 151 -7.40 -11.38 -1.38
CA ILE A 151 -6.15 -11.44 -0.59
C ILE A 151 -6.45 -11.69 0.89
N GLY A 152 -7.51 -11.08 1.42
CA GLY A 152 -8.01 -11.39 2.76
C GLY A 152 -8.38 -12.87 2.93
N LEU A 153 -9.08 -13.47 1.97
CA LEU A 153 -9.36 -14.91 1.96
C LEU A 153 -8.09 -15.75 1.87
N ALA A 154 -7.12 -15.33 1.06
CA ALA A 154 -5.82 -15.99 1.00
C ALA A 154 -5.11 -15.98 2.36
N ALA A 155 -5.22 -14.88 3.12
CA ALA A 155 -4.71 -14.80 4.49
C ALA A 155 -5.41 -15.79 5.42
N VAL A 156 -6.75 -15.87 5.38
CA VAL A 156 -7.51 -16.86 6.18
C VAL A 156 -7.13 -18.30 5.81
N SER A 157 -6.92 -18.57 4.53
CA SER A 157 -6.46 -19.88 4.03
C SER A 157 -5.07 -20.28 4.57
N GLN A 158 -4.26 -19.30 4.98
CA GLN A 158 -2.95 -19.50 5.61
C GLN A 158 -3.01 -19.53 7.14
N GLY A 159 -4.22 -19.47 7.73
CA GLY A 159 -4.43 -19.51 9.17
C GLY A 159 -4.49 -18.17 9.87
N TYR A 160 -4.38 -17.07 9.13
CA TYR A 160 -4.45 -15.72 9.69
C TYR A 160 -5.90 -15.24 9.82
N LYS A 161 -6.12 -14.24 10.69
CA LYS A 161 -7.43 -13.60 10.84
C LYS A 161 -7.43 -12.23 10.19
N VAL A 162 -8.60 -11.82 9.69
CA VAL A 162 -8.82 -10.61 8.89
C VAL A 162 -9.93 -9.77 9.48
N ALA A 163 -9.70 -8.47 9.62
CA ALA A 163 -10.72 -7.44 9.89
C ALA A 163 -10.93 -6.62 8.63
N LEU A 164 -12.17 -6.46 8.18
CA LEU A 164 -12.54 -5.71 6.99
C LEU A 164 -13.56 -4.62 7.31
N PHE A 165 -13.28 -3.39 6.94
CA PHE A 165 -14.24 -2.30 6.77
C PHE A 165 -14.49 -2.06 5.29
N SER A 166 -15.75 -1.97 4.88
CA SER A 166 -16.12 -1.45 3.57
C SER A 166 -17.25 -0.43 3.73
N GLY A 167 -16.99 0.78 3.30
CA GLY A 167 -18.00 1.84 3.36
C GLY A 167 -18.87 1.94 2.10
N GLU A 168 -18.60 1.13 1.06
CA GLU A 168 -19.41 1.14 -0.18
C GLU A 168 -20.49 0.06 -0.22
N MET A 169 -20.33 -0.98 0.56
CA MET A 169 -21.25 -2.13 0.55
C MET A 169 -21.71 -2.49 1.96
N THR A 170 -22.94 -2.97 2.06
CA THR A 170 -23.45 -3.55 3.32
C THR A 170 -22.68 -4.82 3.70
N ALA A 171 -22.59 -5.12 4.98
CA ALA A 171 -21.92 -6.31 5.48
C ALA A 171 -22.45 -7.61 4.85
N SER A 172 -23.78 -7.70 4.64
CA SER A 172 -24.43 -8.84 3.99
C SER A 172 -23.96 -9.04 2.55
N ARG A 173 -23.80 -7.95 1.79
CA ARG A 173 -23.35 -8.01 0.40
C ARG A 173 -21.86 -8.37 0.29
N ILE A 174 -21.05 -7.88 1.21
CA ILE A 174 -19.64 -8.27 1.30
C ILE A 174 -19.53 -9.75 1.64
N ARG A 175 -20.32 -10.24 2.61
CA ARG A 175 -20.37 -11.66 2.97
C ARG A 175 -20.68 -12.54 1.75
N GLU A 176 -21.70 -12.18 0.97
CA GLU A 176 -22.05 -12.89 -0.27
C GLU A 176 -20.85 -12.95 -1.24
N TRP A 177 -20.17 -11.83 -1.47
CA TRP A 177 -19.03 -11.81 -2.36
C TRP A 177 -17.86 -12.65 -1.85
N ILE A 178 -17.58 -12.59 -0.55
CA ILE A 178 -16.53 -13.39 0.08
C ILE A 178 -16.84 -14.88 -0.04
N LEU A 179 -18.09 -15.28 0.13
CA LEU A 179 -18.51 -16.66 -0.01
C LEU A 179 -18.35 -17.18 -1.45
N LEU A 180 -18.73 -16.38 -2.46
CA LEU A 180 -18.52 -16.73 -3.87
C LEU A 180 -17.03 -16.87 -4.19
N GLN A 181 -16.19 -15.96 -3.70
CA GLN A 181 -14.73 -16.02 -3.87
C GLN A 181 -14.12 -17.23 -3.16
N ALA A 182 -14.59 -17.52 -1.94
CA ALA A 182 -14.10 -18.65 -1.15
C ALA A 182 -14.47 -20.00 -1.76
N ALA A 183 -15.63 -20.10 -2.40
CA ALA A 183 -16.07 -21.28 -3.11
C ALA A 183 -15.27 -21.51 -4.40
N GLY A 184 -14.97 -20.44 -5.11
CA GLY A 184 -14.35 -20.53 -6.43
C GLY A 184 -15.35 -20.89 -7.56
N PRO A 185 -14.90 -20.87 -8.83
CA PRO A 185 -15.78 -20.98 -9.99
C PRO A 185 -16.52 -22.32 -10.12
N ASP A 186 -16.01 -23.39 -9.52
CA ASP A 186 -16.53 -24.73 -9.70
C ASP A 186 -17.75 -25.04 -8.81
N TYR A 187 -17.96 -24.21 -7.77
CA TYR A 187 -19.03 -24.41 -6.77
C TYR A 187 -20.11 -23.33 -6.79
N VAL A 188 -20.06 -22.43 -7.76
CA VAL A 188 -21.08 -21.40 -7.95
C VAL A 188 -22.06 -21.81 -9.05
N MET A 189 -23.33 -21.45 -8.87
CA MET A 189 -24.39 -21.71 -9.82
C MET A 189 -25.21 -20.45 -10.08
N PRO A 190 -25.90 -20.33 -11.24
CA PRO A 190 -26.85 -19.23 -11.44
C PRO A 190 -27.92 -19.25 -10.34
N ASP A 191 -28.29 -18.07 -9.85
CA ASP A 191 -29.39 -17.92 -8.90
C ASP A 191 -30.71 -18.30 -9.58
N PRO A 192 -31.49 -19.23 -9.02
CA PRO A 192 -32.78 -19.65 -9.61
C PRO A 192 -33.79 -18.49 -9.79
N LEU A 193 -33.72 -17.46 -8.93
CA LEU A 193 -34.61 -16.30 -9.00
C LEU A 193 -34.09 -15.19 -9.91
N ASN A 194 -32.77 -15.12 -10.08
CA ASN A 194 -32.13 -14.13 -10.94
C ASN A 194 -30.91 -14.71 -11.65
N PRO A 195 -31.06 -15.27 -12.86
CA PRO A 195 -29.99 -15.95 -13.59
C PRO A 195 -28.75 -15.09 -13.91
N ASN A 196 -28.84 -13.77 -13.76
CA ASN A 196 -27.68 -12.87 -13.89
C ASN A 196 -26.80 -12.79 -12.61
N HIS A 197 -27.33 -13.31 -11.51
CA HIS A 197 -26.62 -13.46 -10.25
C HIS A 197 -26.12 -14.90 -10.10
N PHE A 198 -25.21 -15.09 -9.16
CA PHE A 198 -24.66 -16.38 -8.82
C PHE A 198 -24.78 -16.62 -7.33
N CYS A 199 -25.04 -17.87 -6.94
CA CYS A 199 -25.22 -18.30 -5.56
C CYS A 199 -24.48 -19.61 -5.32
N LEU A 200 -24.43 -20.03 -4.06
CA LEU A 200 -23.90 -21.32 -3.62
C LEU A 200 -25.03 -22.28 -3.25
N LYS A 201 -24.74 -23.56 -3.33
CA LYS A 201 -25.58 -24.55 -2.67
C LYS A 201 -25.55 -24.32 -1.15
N PRO A 202 -26.69 -24.45 -0.43
CA PRO A 202 -26.76 -24.19 1.03
C PRO A 202 -25.75 -25.01 1.84
N SER A 203 -25.48 -26.24 1.44
CA SER A 203 -24.51 -27.13 2.09
C SER A 203 -23.06 -26.62 1.99
N ILE A 204 -22.70 -25.99 0.87
CA ILE A 204 -21.37 -25.40 0.66
C ILE A 204 -21.30 -24.09 1.44
N GLU A 205 -22.35 -23.25 1.36
CA GLU A 205 -22.42 -22.01 2.09
C GLU A 205 -22.24 -22.23 3.60
N ALA A 206 -23.00 -23.13 4.22
CA ALA A 206 -22.90 -23.42 5.64
C ALA A 206 -21.51 -23.87 6.08
N LYS A 207 -20.77 -24.55 5.21
CA LYS A 207 -19.38 -24.98 5.51
C LYS A 207 -18.39 -23.88 5.40
N LEU A 208 -18.50 -23.04 4.38
CA LEU A 208 -17.66 -21.84 4.25
C LEU A 208 -17.90 -20.88 5.42
N ASP A 209 -19.14 -20.73 5.85
CA ASP A 209 -19.47 -19.96 7.06
C ASP A 209 -18.73 -20.51 8.29
N ALA A 210 -18.79 -21.80 8.52
CA ALA A 210 -18.11 -22.43 9.64
C ALA A 210 -16.57 -22.27 9.55
N MET A 211 -16.00 -22.26 8.34
CA MET A 211 -14.57 -22.07 8.12
C MET A 211 -14.12 -20.61 8.32
N LEU A 212 -14.97 -19.65 8.00
CA LEU A 212 -14.68 -18.21 8.07
C LEU A 212 -15.05 -17.60 9.42
N THR A 213 -15.99 -18.19 10.16
CA THR A 213 -16.42 -17.71 11.48
C THR A 213 -15.24 -17.60 12.43
N GLY A 214 -15.13 -16.44 13.10
CA GLY A 214 -14.02 -16.10 14.01
C GLY A 214 -12.67 -15.82 13.35
N LYS A 215 -12.62 -15.88 12.00
CA LYS A 215 -11.40 -15.62 11.24
C LYS A 215 -11.52 -14.42 10.30
N PHE A 216 -12.70 -14.16 9.77
CA PHE A 216 -12.98 -13.03 8.89
C PHE A 216 -14.10 -12.20 9.50
N ALA A 217 -13.77 -10.99 10.01
CA ALA A 217 -14.73 -10.06 10.56
C ALA A 217 -15.01 -8.91 9.60
N ILE A 218 -16.25 -8.50 9.52
CA ILE A 218 -16.71 -7.37 8.71
C ILE A 218 -17.28 -6.33 9.67
N TYR A 219 -16.86 -5.07 9.49
CA TYR A 219 -17.39 -3.94 10.26
C TYR A 219 -18.88 -3.74 9.98
N ASP A 220 -19.64 -3.50 11.02
CA ASP A 220 -21.06 -3.21 10.92
C ASP A 220 -21.27 -1.71 10.65
N ASN A 221 -21.69 -1.38 9.43
CA ASN A 221 -21.89 0.00 8.97
C ASN A 221 -23.09 0.68 9.65
N ASP A 222 -23.95 -0.04 10.35
CA ASP A 222 -25.08 0.54 11.10
C ASP A 222 -24.58 1.42 12.26
N PHE A 223 -23.33 1.24 12.70
CA PHE A 223 -22.65 2.12 13.67
C PHE A 223 -22.03 3.38 13.05
N GLY A 224 -22.26 3.64 11.75
CA GLY A 224 -21.71 4.78 11.04
C GLY A 224 -20.29 4.55 10.51
N THR A 225 -19.77 5.55 9.81
CA THR A 225 -18.50 5.49 9.10
C THR A 225 -17.48 6.54 9.57
N ASP A 226 -17.66 7.08 10.79
CA ASP A 226 -16.68 7.97 11.39
C ASP A 226 -15.30 7.29 11.43
N TRP A 227 -14.28 7.97 10.91
CA TRP A 227 -12.97 7.37 10.69
C TRP A 227 -12.26 6.96 11.99
N GLU A 228 -12.47 7.69 13.10
CA GLU A 228 -11.86 7.34 14.39
C GLU A 228 -12.54 6.11 15.00
N ILE A 229 -13.86 6.05 14.90
CA ILE A 229 -14.65 4.89 15.35
C ILE A 229 -14.28 3.65 14.56
N VAL A 230 -14.23 3.75 13.22
CA VAL A 230 -13.88 2.62 12.35
C VAL A 230 -12.46 2.11 12.67
N ILE A 231 -11.47 3.01 12.73
CA ILE A 231 -10.08 2.59 12.98
C ILE A 231 -9.92 2.04 14.41
N SER A 232 -10.55 2.64 15.42
CA SER A 232 -10.48 2.11 16.79
C SER A 232 -11.16 0.74 16.90
N THR A 233 -12.31 0.55 16.28
CA THR A 233 -13.01 -0.76 16.27
C THR A 233 -12.15 -1.85 15.60
N ILE A 234 -11.53 -1.54 14.46
CA ILE A 234 -10.59 -2.47 13.80
C ILE A 234 -9.39 -2.76 14.71
N TYR A 235 -8.80 -1.72 15.32
CA TYR A 235 -7.67 -1.86 16.23
C TYR A 235 -8.01 -2.81 17.39
N ASP A 236 -9.13 -2.58 18.07
CA ASP A 236 -9.58 -3.38 19.21
C ASP A 236 -9.86 -4.83 18.81
N TRP A 237 -10.55 -5.04 17.69
CA TRP A 237 -10.82 -6.38 17.20
C TRP A 237 -9.55 -7.15 16.83
N VAL A 238 -8.60 -6.48 16.15
CA VAL A 238 -7.30 -7.05 15.80
C VAL A 238 -6.53 -7.46 17.05
N GLN A 239 -6.49 -6.58 18.05
CA GLN A 239 -5.77 -6.84 19.31
C GLN A 239 -6.41 -7.99 20.10
N GLN A 240 -7.74 -8.01 20.22
CA GLN A 240 -8.48 -9.03 20.98
C GLN A 240 -8.43 -10.41 20.32
N ASN A 241 -8.44 -10.47 19.00
CA ASN A 241 -8.54 -11.71 18.26
C ASN A 241 -7.20 -12.21 17.68
N GLY A 242 -6.12 -11.44 17.80
CA GLY A 242 -4.83 -11.79 17.21
C GLY A 242 -4.87 -11.83 15.68
N ALA A 243 -5.56 -10.88 15.06
CA ALA A 243 -5.62 -10.79 13.60
C ALA A 243 -4.28 -10.31 13.03
N SER A 244 -4.00 -10.72 11.80
CA SER A 244 -2.76 -10.38 11.08
C SER A 244 -3.00 -9.42 9.90
N VAL A 245 -4.26 -9.22 9.51
CA VAL A 245 -4.64 -8.37 8.37
C VAL A 245 -5.78 -7.44 8.76
N ALA A 246 -5.66 -6.17 8.35
CA ALA A 246 -6.76 -5.22 8.34
C ALA A 246 -6.97 -4.68 6.92
N ILE A 247 -8.22 -4.58 6.48
CA ILE A 247 -8.62 -4.04 5.18
C ILE A 247 -9.53 -2.85 5.42
N VAL A 248 -9.20 -1.69 4.84
CA VAL A 248 -10.00 -0.46 4.88
C VAL A 248 -10.39 -0.07 3.45
N ASP A 249 -11.63 -0.32 3.09
CA ASP A 249 -12.21 -0.09 1.76
C ASP A 249 -13.43 0.84 1.86
N ASN A 250 -13.33 2.14 1.59
CA ASN A 250 -12.17 2.89 1.12
C ASN A 250 -12.06 4.22 1.90
N LEU A 251 -11.00 4.98 1.65
CA LEU A 251 -10.77 6.30 2.24
C LEU A 251 -11.93 7.29 2.04
N MET A 252 -12.58 7.24 0.88
CA MET A 252 -13.65 8.20 0.53
C MET A 252 -14.98 7.90 1.21
N ALA A 253 -15.16 6.69 1.72
CA ALA A 253 -16.34 6.25 2.44
C ALA A 253 -16.27 6.51 3.95
N LEU A 254 -15.09 6.87 4.45
CA LEU A 254 -14.92 7.30 5.83
C LEU A 254 -15.51 8.70 6.00
N ASP A 255 -16.38 8.87 6.99
CA ASP A 255 -16.88 10.19 7.39
C ASP A 255 -15.76 10.96 8.09
N ILE A 256 -15.40 12.07 7.48
CA ILE A 256 -14.32 12.94 7.92
C ILE A 256 -14.90 14.29 8.24
N GLN A 257 -15.13 14.56 9.51
CA GLN A 257 -15.55 15.88 9.97
C GLN A 257 -14.37 16.86 9.86
N LEU A 258 -14.38 17.67 8.82
CA LEU A 258 -13.22 18.51 8.49
C LEU A 258 -12.98 19.66 9.48
N GLY A 259 -14.06 20.20 10.11
CA GLY A 259 -13.91 21.39 10.92
C GLY A 259 -13.14 22.48 10.15
N ASN A 260 -12.05 22.95 10.73
CA ASN A 260 -11.11 23.91 10.10
C ASN A 260 -9.89 23.24 9.44
N VAL A 261 -9.88 21.88 9.33
CA VAL A 261 -8.75 21.14 8.79
C VAL A 261 -8.97 20.83 7.32
N ASP A 262 -7.93 20.99 6.50
CA ASP A 262 -8.00 20.65 5.08
C ASP A 262 -8.22 19.14 4.87
N LYS A 263 -9.05 18.79 3.89
CA LYS A 263 -9.36 17.40 3.53
C LYS A 263 -8.11 16.56 3.29
N TYR A 264 -7.13 17.11 2.62
CA TYR A 264 -5.89 16.39 2.29
C TYR A 264 -5.02 16.16 3.53
N GLU A 265 -5.00 17.12 4.46
CA GLU A 265 -4.32 16.94 5.74
C GLU A 265 -4.96 15.81 6.54
N MET A 266 -6.28 15.74 6.58
CA MET A 266 -6.99 14.68 7.28
C MET A 266 -6.73 13.31 6.64
N GLN A 267 -6.74 13.21 5.32
CA GLN A 267 -6.38 11.98 4.61
C GLN A 267 -4.95 11.52 4.96
N SER A 268 -4.01 12.44 5.07
CA SER A 268 -2.64 12.15 5.52
C SER A 268 -2.60 11.66 6.95
N ARG A 269 -3.42 12.22 7.86
CA ARG A 269 -3.53 11.77 9.26
C ARG A 269 -4.06 10.34 9.34
N ILE A 270 -5.11 10.01 8.57
CA ILE A 270 -5.67 8.66 8.50
C ILE A 270 -4.62 7.66 8.02
N ALA A 271 -3.91 7.96 6.92
CA ALA A 271 -2.87 7.08 6.41
C ALA A 271 -1.72 6.86 7.42
N LYS A 272 -1.29 7.92 8.11
CA LYS A 272 -0.29 7.83 9.18
C LYS A 272 -0.79 6.98 10.35
N ARG A 273 -2.06 7.11 10.72
CA ARG A 273 -2.67 6.31 11.79
C ARG A 273 -2.71 4.84 11.43
N LEU A 274 -3.12 4.50 10.20
CA LEU A 274 -3.15 3.13 9.69
C LEU A 274 -1.74 2.53 9.58
N SER A 275 -0.75 3.30 9.08
CA SER A 275 0.64 2.86 9.05
C SER A 275 1.22 2.64 10.45
N THR A 276 0.84 3.48 11.42
CA THR A 276 1.24 3.29 12.83
C THR A 276 0.60 2.04 13.42
N MET A 277 -0.69 1.81 13.14
CA MET A 277 -1.41 0.60 13.56
C MET A 277 -0.72 -0.66 13.02
N ALA A 278 -0.36 -0.69 11.73
CA ALA A 278 0.37 -1.80 11.13
C ALA A 278 1.63 -2.14 11.92
N LYS A 279 2.47 -1.14 12.20
CA LYS A 279 3.74 -1.30 12.92
C LYS A 279 3.57 -1.70 14.38
N THR A 280 2.60 -1.09 15.07
CA THR A 280 2.36 -1.33 16.50
C THR A 280 1.80 -2.72 16.75
N LEU A 281 0.81 -3.13 15.96
CA LEU A 281 0.14 -4.44 16.08
C LEU A 281 0.87 -5.54 15.31
N LYS A 282 1.91 -5.21 14.53
CA LYS A 282 2.62 -6.14 13.64
C LYS A 282 1.66 -6.90 12.72
N ILE A 283 0.79 -6.16 12.04
CA ILE A 283 -0.17 -6.66 11.06
C ILE A 283 0.11 -6.06 9.69
N HIS A 284 -0.47 -6.65 8.64
CA HIS A 284 -0.51 -5.99 7.34
C HIS A 284 -1.81 -5.20 7.17
N VAL A 285 -1.72 -3.96 6.71
CA VAL A 285 -2.89 -3.11 6.43
C VAL A 285 -3.04 -2.91 4.93
N HIS A 286 -4.17 -3.33 4.37
CA HIS A 286 -4.57 -2.98 3.01
C HIS A 286 -5.51 -1.78 3.05
N PHE A 287 -5.15 -0.70 2.38
CA PHE A 287 -5.90 0.54 2.36
C PHE A 287 -6.27 0.90 0.92
N ILE A 288 -7.57 1.02 0.62
CA ILE A 288 -8.07 1.34 -0.70
C ILE A 288 -8.31 2.84 -0.81
N CYS A 289 -7.76 3.45 -1.86
CA CYS A 289 -7.89 4.87 -2.15
C CYS A 289 -8.29 5.06 -3.62
N HIS A 290 -9.24 5.98 -3.87
CA HIS A 290 -9.57 6.33 -5.24
C HIS A 290 -8.51 7.25 -5.86
N PRO A 291 -8.28 7.18 -7.17
CA PRO A 291 -7.46 8.16 -7.86
C PRO A 291 -8.19 9.50 -7.99
N ARG A 292 -7.45 10.55 -8.27
CA ARG A 292 -8.01 11.81 -8.77
C ARG A 292 -8.58 11.57 -10.17
N LYS A 293 -9.57 12.37 -10.56
CA LYS A 293 -10.07 12.33 -11.93
C LYS A 293 -8.97 12.80 -12.88
N THR A 294 -8.59 11.96 -13.82
CA THR A 294 -7.64 12.26 -14.90
C THR A 294 -8.07 11.54 -16.17
N GLU A 295 -7.79 12.14 -17.31
CA GLU A 295 -7.95 11.52 -18.61
C GLU A 295 -6.70 10.77 -19.06
N ALA A 296 -5.57 10.97 -18.36
CA ALA A 296 -4.33 10.30 -18.63
C ALA A 296 -4.30 8.87 -18.05
N PHE A 297 -3.28 8.11 -18.45
CA PHE A 297 -2.98 6.82 -17.80
C PHE A 297 -2.64 7.06 -16.33
N LEU A 298 -3.33 6.33 -15.43
CA LEU A 298 -3.19 6.54 -13.99
C LEU A 298 -1.77 6.23 -13.50
N ARG A 299 -1.23 7.12 -12.69
CA ARG A 299 0.09 7.02 -12.08
C ARG A 299 0.03 7.20 -10.56
N LYS A 300 1.12 6.90 -9.88
CA LYS A 300 1.22 7.07 -8.41
C LYS A 300 0.82 8.48 -7.94
N GLY A 301 1.15 9.52 -8.72
CA GLY A 301 0.78 10.91 -8.43
C GLY A 301 -0.72 11.20 -8.55
N ASP A 302 -1.48 10.34 -9.21
CA ASP A 302 -2.93 10.49 -9.40
C ASP A 302 -3.75 9.90 -8.25
N ILE A 303 -3.11 9.22 -7.28
CA ILE A 303 -3.81 8.72 -6.09
C ILE A 303 -4.36 9.92 -5.32
N SER A 304 -5.66 9.88 -5.02
CA SER A 304 -6.34 10.98 -4.32
C SER A 304 -5.70 11.19 -2.94
N GLY A 305 -5.41 12.44 -2.61
CA GLY A 305 -4.70 12.82 -1.40
C GLY A 305 -3.42 13.58 -1.69
N THR A 306 -2.56 13.70 -0.70
CA THR A 306 -1.22 14.28 -0.82
C THR A 306 -0.19 13.20 -1.17
N ALA A 307 0.99 13.61 -1.61
CA ALA A 307 2.14 12.72 -1.72
C ALA A 307 2.44 11.97 -0.40
N ASP A 308 2.08 12.58 0.74
CA ASP A 308 2.24 11.99 2.07
C ASP A 308 1.51 10.68 2.24
N LEU A 309 0.34 10.51 1.59
CA LEU A 309 -0.43 9.27 1.64
C LEU A 309 0.38 8.10 1.06
N THR A 310 0.93 8.27 -0.14
CA THR A 310 1.78 7.25 -0.77
C THR A 310 3.16 7.12 -0.11
N ASN A 311 3.65 8.18 0.55
CA ASN A 311 4.89 8.14 1.31
C ASN A 311 4.73 7.32 2.61
N ALA A 312 3.56 7.38 3.25
CA ALA A 312 3.25 6.59 4.44
C ALA A 312 3.15 5.08 4.16
N ALA A 313 2.82 4.68 2.93
CA ALA A 313 2.71 3.28 2.53
C ALA A 313 4.07 2.64 2.23
N ASP A 314 4.16 1.34 2.48
CA ASP A 314 5.30 0.52 2.10
C ASP A 314 5.14 -0.02 0.68
N ASN A 315 3.92 -0.36 0.29
CA ASN A 315 3.57 -0.81 -1.04
C ASN A 315 2.48 0.08 -1.65
N VAL A 316 2.52 0.32 -2.94
CA VAL A 316 1.50 1.05 -3.70
C VAL A 316 1.20 0.30 -4.99
N PHE A 317 -0.07 -0.05 -5.18
CA PHE A 317 -0.57 -0.77 -6.34
C PHE A 317 -1.62 0.04 -7.08
N MET A 318 -1.59 -0.02 -8.41
CA MET A 318 -2.64 0.52 -9.26
C MET A 318 -3.36 -0.64 -9.96
N VAL A 319 -4.65 -0.74 -9.74
CA VAL A 319 -5.50 -1.77 -10.37
C VAL A 319 -6.21 -1.16 -11.56
N HIS A 320 -5.94 -1.70 -12.73
CA HIS A 320 -6.55 -1.28 -13.99
C HIS A 320 -7.53 -2.34 -14.47
N ARG A 321 -8.67 -1.89 -14.98
CA ARG A 321 -9.57 -2.74 -15.80
C ARG A 321 -9.12 -2.66 -17.25
N VAL A 322 -8.90 -3.80 -17.87
CA VAL A 322 -8.53 -3.86 -19.30
C VAL A 322 -9.79 -3.65 -20.14
N ASN A 323 -9.86 -2.53 -20.82
CA ASN A 323 -10.90 -2.15 -21.78
C ASN A 323 -10.26 -1.35 -22.92
N ALA A 324 -11.04 -0.93 -23.90
CA ALA A 324 -10.54 -0.18 -25.06
C ALA A 324 -9.84 1.13 -24.65
N ASP A 325 -10.39 1.87 -23.69
CA ASP A 325 -9.81 3.11 -23.16
C ASP A 325 -8.46 2.86 -22.46
N PHE A 326 -8.40 1.84 -21.61
CA PHE A 326 -7.13 1.41 -21.00
C PHE A 326 -6.10 1.06 -22.08
N MET A 327 -6.46 0.24 -23.07
CA MET A 327 -5.55 -0.21 -24.12
C MET A 327 -5.01 0.96 -24.97
N MET A 328 -5.85 1.96 -25.24
CA MET A 328 -5.43 3.16 -25.96
C MET A 328 -4.40 3.97 -25.16
N ARG A 329 -4.65 4.23 -23.87
CA ARG A 329 -3.77 4.99 -22.99
C ARG A 329 -2.50 4.21 -22.63
N TYR A 330 -2.66 2.92 -22.41
CA TYR A 330 -1.58 2.01 -22.04
C TYR A 330 -0.47 1.94 -23.10
N ARG A 331 -0.83 1.81 -24.38
CA ARG A 331 0.13 1.71 -25.50
C ARG A 331 1.05 2.93 -25.61
N SER A 332 0.58 4.11 -25.21
CA SER A 332 1.40 5.34 -25.21
C SER A 332 2.50 5.30 -24.14
N VAL A 333 2.32 4.56 -23.07
CA VAL A 333 3.23 4.47 -21.92
C VAL A 333 4.10 3.23 -21.98
N TYR A 334 3.52 2.09 -22.37
CA TYR A 334 4.18 0.77 -22.43
C TYR A 334 4.05 0.13 -23.83
N PRO A 335 4.69 0.68 -24.86
CA PRO A 335 4.48 0.24 -26.25
C PRO A 335 4.93 -1.19 -26.53
N LYS A 336 5.82 -1.74 -25.71
CA LYS A 336 6.40 -3.09 -25.88
C LYS A 336 5.69 -4.20 -25.11
N LEU A 337 4.79 -3.85 -24.18
CA LEU A 337 4.12 -4.84 -23.35
C LEU A 337 2.80 -5.28 -24.04
N GLU A 338 2.68 -6.54 -24.36
CA GLU A 338 1.47 -7.12 -24.94
C GLU A 338 0.51 -7.58 -23.84
N ILE A 339 -0.76 -7.18 -23.99
CA ILE A 339 -1.86 -7.66 -23.14
C ILE A 339 -2.82 -8.46 -24.03
N GLN A 340 -3.05 -9.72 -23.66
CA GLN A 340 -3.95 -10.61 -24.39
C GLN A 340 -5.41 -10.15 -24.20
N PRO A 341 -6.30 -10.40 -25.17
CA PRO A 341 -7.70 -9.94 -25.14
C PRO A 341 -8.54 -10.47 -23.96
N ASP A 342 -8.15 -11.58 -23.39
CA ASP A 342 -8.83 -12.25 -22.27
C ASP A 342 -8.34 -11.82 -20.87
N VAL A 343 -7.31 -10.98 -20.82
CA VAL A 343 -6.88 -10.33 -19.57
C VAL A 343 -7.94 -9.31 -19.15
N GLY A 344 -8.57 -9.53 -18.00
CA GLY A 344 -9.61 -8.64 -17.49
C GLY A 344 -9.08 -7.45 -16.71
N ASN A 345 -8.00 -7.65 -15.98
CA ASN A 345 -7.41 -6.65 -15.10
C ASN A 345 -5.87 -6.71 -15.13
N VAL A 346 -5.25 -5.61 -14.73
CA VAL A 346 -3.80 -5.52 -14.52
C VAL A 346 -3.54 -4.86 -13.18
N VAL A 347 -2.61 -5.41 -12.41
CA VAL A 347 -2.05 -4.77 -11.21
C VAL A 347 -0.67 -4.24 -11.56
N GLU A 348 -0.48 -2.94 -11.43
CA GLU A 348 0.80 -2.29 -11.59
C GLU A 348 1.41 -2.01 -10.22
N ILE A 349 2.66 -2.44 -10.01
CA ILE A 349 3.43 -2.19 -8.78
C ILE A 349 4.08 -0.83 -8.91
N MET A 350 3.52 0.18 -8.21
CA MET A 350 4.02 1.56 -8.24
C MET A 350 5.08 1.83 -7.17
N LYS A 351 5.12 1.02 -6.13
CA LYS A 351 6.08 1.08 -5.04
C LYS A 351 6.08 -0.24 -4.29
N ASN A 352 7.26 -0.76 -4.02
CA ASN A 352 7.49 -1.79 -3.01
C ASN A 352 8.77 -1.42 -2.27
N ARG A 353 8.68 -1.16 -0.97
CA ARG A 353 9.82 -0.65 -0.18
C ARG A 353 10.83 -1.73 0.14
N ASP A 354 10.38 -2.95 0.38
CA ASP A 354 11.25 -4.03 0.84
C ASP A 354 12.22 -4.50 -0.27
N LEU A 355 11.70 -4.75 -1.47
CA LEU A 355 12.49 -5.27 -2.60
C LEU A 355 12.84 -4.20 -3.65
N GLY A 356 12.31 -2.99 -3.52
CA GLY A 356 12.55 -1.90 -4.48
C GLY A 356 11.90 -2.11 -5.85
N VAL A 357 10.92 -3.01 -5.96
CA VAL A 357 10.23 -3.30 -7.22
C VAL A 357 9.26 -2.18 -7.56
N VAL A 358 9.37 -1.70 -8.81
CA VAL A 358 8.49 -0.67 -9.39
C VAL A 358 8.25 -0.95 -10.87
N ASP A 359 7.18 -0.38 -11.42
CA ASP A 359 6.83 -0.42 -12.85
C ASP A 359 6.63 -1.84 -13.41
N GLU A 360 6.33 -2.80 -12.55
CA GLU A 360 6.01 -4.19 -12.91
C GLU A 360 4.49 -4.37 -12.99
N MET A 361 4.04 -5.14 -13.98
CA MET A 361 2.64 -5.40 -14.24
C MET A 361 2.28 -6.87 -14.12
N ILE A 362 1.25 -7.15 -13.33
CA ILE A 362 0.68 -8.48 -13.15
C ILE A 362 -0.65 -8.54 -13.89
N LYS A 363 -0.76 -9.44 -14.85
CA LYS A 363 -1.97 -9.69 -15.62
C LYS A 363 -2.92 -10.56 -14.82
N LEU A 364 -4.21 -10.23 -14.81
CA LEU A 364 -5.22 -10.98 -14.06
C LEU A 364 -6.40 -11.35 -14.96
N TYR A 365 -6.87 -12.58 -14.80
CA TYR A 365 -8.05 -13.14 -15.44
C TYR A 365 -9.19 -13.14 -14.43
N PHE A 366 -10.30 -12.49 -14.77
CA PHE A 366 -11.45 -12.35 -13.90
C PHE A 366 -12.55 -13.35 -14.21
N ASP A 367 -12.91 -14.20 -13.26
CA ASP A 367 -14.11 -15.02 -13.32
C ASP A 367 -15.30 -14.27 -12.70
N ARG A 368 -16.30 -13.97 -13.55
CA ARG A 368 -17.47 -13.19 -13.13
C ARG A 368 -18.38 -13.96 -12.16
N ARG A 369 -18.43 -15.29 -12.24
CA ARG A 369 -19.32 -16.13 -11.46
C ARG A 369 -18.91 -16.15 -10.00
N SER A 370 -17.67 -16.48 -9.76
CA SER A 370 -17.07 -16.57 -8.44
C SER A 370 -16.45 -15.25 -7.95
N ARG A 371 -16.38 -14.23 -8.82
CA ARG A 371 -15.69 -12.96 -8.53
C ARG A 371 -14.22 -13.13 -8.17
N THR A 372 -13.57 -14.18 -8.67
CA THR A 372 -12.15 -14.42 -8.42
C THR A 372 -11.27 -13.84 -9.53
N MET A 373 -10.08 -13.45 -9.16
CA MET A 373 -9.01 -13.04 -10.07
C MET A 373 -7.86 -14.03 -9.95
N SER A 374 -7.31 -14.46 -11.07
CA SER A 374 -6.15 -15.35 -11.12
C SER A 374 -5.07 -14.78 -12.04
N ASP A 375 -3.83 -15.03 -11.74
CA ASP A 375 -2.68 -14.65 -12.58
C ASP A 375 -2.31 -15.74 -13.60
N VAL A 376 -2.95 -16.91 -13.49
CA VAL A 376 -2.87 -17.99 -14.46
C VAL A 376 -4.28 -18.26 -15.01
N LYS A 377 -4.44 -18.23 -16.32
CA LYS A 377 -5.73 -18.45 -16.96
C LYS A 377 -6.31 -19.82 -16.62
N GLY A 378 -7.57 -19.82 -16.17
CA GLY A 378 -8.30 -21.05 -15.83
C GLY A 378 -7.87 -21.73 -14.53
N LEU A 379 -6.94 -21.12 -13.78
CA LEU A 379 -6.49 -21.65 -12.49
C LEU A 379 -6.87 -20.65 -11.39
N PRO A 380 -8.04 -20.82 -10.76
CA PRO A 380 -8.46 -19.94 -9.66
C PRO A 380 -7.54 -20.10 -8.43
N PRO A 381 -7.48 -19.09 -7.56
CA PRO A 381 -6.73 -19.18 -6.32
C PRO A 381 -7.20 -20.38 -5.48
N GLN A 382 -6.26 -21.23 -5.09
CA GLN A 382 -6.56 -22.39 -4.26
C GLN A 382 -6.53 -22.02 -2.77
N HIS A 383 -7.55 -22.40 -2.04
CA HIS A 383 -7.65 -22.20 -0.60
C HIS A 383 -7.45 -23.52 0.15
N ALA A 384 -7.06 -23.46 1.42
CA ALA A 384 -6.84 -24.66 2.25
C ALA A 384 -8.09 -25.53 2.47
N TRP A 385 -9.26 -24.99 2.17
CA TRP A 385 -10.54 -25.70 2.24
C TRP A 385 -11.02 -26.27 0.90
N SER A 386 -10.39 -25.95 -0.23
CA SER A 386 -10.82 -26.40 -1.56
C SER A 386 -10.85 -27.93 -1.64
N GLU A 387 -9.80 -28.61 -1.20
CA GLU A 387 -9.75 -30.09 -1.16
C GLU A 387 -10.83 -30.68 -0.25
N LYS A 388 -11.16 -30.03 0.87
CA LYS A 388 -12.21 -30.51 1.79
C LYS A 388 -13.60 -30.41 1.17
N ILE A 389 -13.87 -29.36 0.40
CA ILE A 389 -15.13 -29.23 -0.36
C ILE A 389 -15.22 -30.36 -1.39
N GLU A 390 -14.14 -30.62 -2.12
CA GLU A 390 -14.08 -31.69 -3.12
C GLU A 390 -14.29 -33.06 -2.53
N GLN A 391 -13.60 -33.39 -1.44
CA GLN A 391 -13.79 -34.69 -0.71
C GLN A 391 -15.23 -34.92 -0.28
N MET A 392 -15.90 -33.89 0.21
CA MET A 392 -17.28 -33.99 0.66
C MET A 392 -18.28 -34.22 -0.47
N LEU A 393 -18.03 -33.60 -1.65
CA LEU A 393 -18.85 -33.88 -2.83
C LEU A 393 -18.66 -35.35 -3.26
N MET A 394 -17.42 -35.85 -3.21
CA MET A 394 -17.13 -37.25 -3.48
C MET A 394 -17.83 -38.20 -2.51
N GLU A 395 -17.80 -37.93 -1.21
CA GLU A 395 -18.52 -38.72 -0.20
C GLU A 395 -20.04 -38.68 -0.43
N GLY A 396 -20.60 -37.53 -0.82
CA GLY A 396 -22.01 -37.40 -1.22
C GLY A 396 -22.36 -38.28 -2.42
N PHE A 397 -21.51 -38.29 -3.44
CA PHE A 397 -21.67 -39.17 -4.62
C PHE A 397 -21.59 -40.64 -4.25
N THR A 398 -20.70 -41.05 -3.36
CA THR A 398 -20.56 -42.44 -2.91
C THR A 398 -21.81 -42.92 -2.17
N ARG A 399 -22.42 -42.07 -1.34
CA ARG A 399 -23.68 -42.36 -0.64
C ARG A 399 -24.87 -42.55 -1.59
N VAL A 400 -24.96 -41.68 -2.64
CA VAL A 400 -26.02 -41.79 -3.66
C VAL A 400 -25.91 -43.07 -4.46
N ASN A 401 -24.69 -43.49 -4.81
CA ASN A 401 -24.47 -44.77 -5.52
C ASN A 401 -24.72 -46.03 -4.64
N GLN A 402 -24.80 -45.90 -3.31
CA GLN A 402 -25.14 -46.98 -2.37
C GLN A 402 -26.65 -47.06 -2.07
N GLY A 403 -27.50 -46.35 -2.80
CA GLY A 403 -28.97 -46.53 -2.73
C GLY A 403 -29.72 -45.64 -1.75
N GLU A 404 -29.05 -44.74 -1.08
CA GLU A 404 -29.68 -43.72 -0.22
C GLU A 404 -29.63 -42.33 -0.89
N LEU A 405 -30.67 -41.99 -1.65
CA LEU A 405 -30.89 -40.61 -2.06
C LEU A 405 -31.22 -39.78 -0.81
N PRO A 406 -30.51 -38.71 -0.53
CA PRO A 406 -30.90 -37.79 0.53
C PRO A 406 -32.34 -37.28 0.29
N MET A 407 -33.14 -37.17 1.33
CA MET A 407 -34.55 -36.72 1.24
C MET A 407 -34.74 -35.38 0.52
N GLU A 408 -33.70 -34.58 0.46
CA GLU A 408 -33.64 -33.25 -0.21
C GLU A 408 -33.59 -33.34 -1.75
N TRP A 409 -33.56 -34.57 -2.32
CA TRP A 409 -33.50 -34.83 -3.77
C TRP A 409 -34.67 -35.65 -4.28
N ARG A 410 -35.75 -35.85 -3.46
CA ARG A 410 -37.02 -36.49 -3.84
C ARG A 410 -38.10 -35.49 -4.21
#